data_47243955bbb3af4725b0756487ade3f2
#
_entry.id   47243955bbb3af4725b0756487ade3f2
#
_cell.length_a   1.000
_cell.length_b   1.000
_cell.length_c   1.000
_cell.angle_alpha   90.00
_cell.angle_beta   90.00
_cell.angle_gamma   90.00
#
_symmetry.space_group_name_H-M   'P 1'
#
loop_
_entity.id
_entity.type
_entity.pdbx_description
1 polymer ?
#
loop_
_entity_poly.entity_id
_entity_poly.type
_entity_poly.pdbx_seq_one_letter_code
_entity_poly.pdbx_strand_id
1 'polypeptide(L)'
;MPGGTFVYVDALNFYYGAVKGTPNKWVDFEALAVALAPRDYIGRIKYFTAHVKPLSPGDRAHERQNAFLRAVDANPLIEIVRGHFRSDVRPRALAERKHPPEELFVPPLEPTADLSAMLLDAQARRTRPATMARVVIPEEKGSDVNLASHLLYDALKGICDKAIVITNDSDLCEPVRLTVSEGAPVGIVNPHRHAPTNSKLLAVASFEIPLRPKTVEVCQLPNPVITGSGRQIHKPREW
;
A
#
# COMPACT_ATOMS: atom_id res chain seq x y z
N MET A 1 21.35 17.06 13.79
CA MET A 1 22.15 16.01 13.15
C MET A 1 21.61 15.81 11.76
N PRO A 2 22.42 15.67 10.71
CA PRO A 2 21.90 15.35 9.37
C PRO A 2 21.05 14.08 9.48
N GLY A 3 19.90 14.07 8.81
CA GLY A 3 18.89 13.04 9.00
C GLY A 3 19.19 11.70 8.37
N GLY A 4 20.15 11.59 7.46
CA GLY A 4 20.45 10.40 6.68
C GLY A 4 19.37 10.10 5.62
N THR A 5 19.33 8.86 5.15
CA THR A 5 18.34 8.40 4.17
C THR A 5 17.07 7.96 4.89
N PHE A 6 15.93 8.54 4.50
CA PHE A 6 14.61 8.12 4.97
C PHE A 6 13.93 7.24 3.91
N VAL A 7 13.27 6.17 4.38
CA VAL A 7 12.55 5.24 3.51
C VAL A 7 11.06 5.36 3.75
N TYR A 8 10.29 5.66 2.72
CA TYR A 8 8.85 5.84 2.75
C TYR A 8 8.21 4.64 2.05
N VAL A 9 7.48 3.84 2.79
CA VAL A 9 6.88 2.59 2.30
C VAL A 9 5.38 2.78 2.12
N ASP A 10 4.92 2.78 0.88
CA ASP A 10 3.52 2.59 0.55
C ASP A 10 3.17 1.11 0.75
N ALA A 11 2.53 0.81 1.87
CA ALA A 11 2.31 -0.55 2.31
C ALA A 11 1.39 -1.36 1.39
N LEU A 12 0.34 -0.72 0.84
CA LEU A 12 -0.58 -1.41 -0.06
C LEU A 12 0.07 -1.66 -1.42
N ASN A 13 0.75 -0.67 -1.97
CA ASN A 13 1.47 -0.82 -3.22
C ASN A 13 2.56 -1.91 -3.10
N PHE A 14 3.30 -1.90 -1.98
CA PHE A 14 4.29 -2.94 -1.67
C PHE A 14 3.64 -4.31 -1.51
N TYR A 15 2.54 -4.42 -0.75
CA TYR A 15 1.85 -5.69 -0.53
C TYR A 15 1.38 -6.30 -1.86
N TYR A 16 0.65 -5.53 -2.66
CA TYR A 16 0.10 -6.03 -3.92
C TYR A 16 1.16 -6.28 -4.97
N GLY A 17 2.21 -5.46 -5.03
CA GLY A 17 3.28 -5.55 -6.00
C GLY A 17 4.33 -6.62 -5.70
N ALA A 18 4.77 -6.71 -4.44
CA ALA A 18 5.93 -7.52 -4.09
C ALA A 18 5.62 -8.82 -3.36
N VAL A 19 4.60 -8.87 -2.47
CA VAL A 19 4.46 -10.01 -1.54
C VAL A 19 3.14 -10.76 -1.61
N LYS A 20 2.08 -10.18 -2.18
CA LYS A 20 0.80 -10.89 -2.38
C LYS A 20 1.02 -12.15 -3.20
N GLY A 21 0.42 -13.27 -2.76
CA GLY A 21 0.58 -14.56 -3.43
C GLY A 21 1.94 -15.25 -3.22
N THR A 22 2.79 -14.73 -2.31
CA THR A 22 4.09 -15.32 -1.97
C THR A 22 4.17 -15.70 -0.50
N PRO A 23 5.12 -16.55 -0.09
CA PRO A 23 5.41 -16.85 1.31
C PRO A 23 6.19 -15.73 2.03
N ASN A 24 6.59 -14.66 1.30
CA ASN A 24 7.54 -13.65 1.77
C ASN A 24 6.83 -12.40 2.35
N LYS A 25 5.73 -12.57 3.06
CA LYS A 25 4.93 -11.45 3.61
C LYS A 25 5.45 -10.92 4.94
N TRP A 26 6.36 -11.65 5.60
CA TRP A 26 6.92 -11.33 6.90
C TRP A 26 8.19 -10.48 6.78
N VAL A 27 8.09 -9.35 6.06
CA VAL A 27 9.23 -8.53 5.61
C VAL A 27 9.86 -7.76 6.77
N ASP A 28 11.19 -7.79 6.82
CA ASP A 28 12.02 -6.90 7.61
C ASP A 28 12.35 -5.66 6.78
N PHE A 29 11.70 -4.54 7.11
CA PHE A 29 11.90 -3.30 6.37
C PHE A 29 13.23 -2.61 6.69
N GLU A 30 13.85 -2.88 7.84
CA GLU A 30 15.20 -2.38 8.12
C GLU A 30 16.21 -3.11 7.24
N ALA A 31 16.18 -4.44 7.23
CA ALA A 31 17.03 -5.23 6.34
C ALA A 31 16.81 -4.89 4.87
N LEU A 32 15.55 -4.64 4.47
CA LEU A 32 15.22 -4.23 3.11
C LEU A 32 15.80 -2.84 2.79
N ALA A 33 15.65 -1.86 3.66
CA ALA A 33 16.19 -0.52 3.49
C ALA A 33 17.72 -0.54 3.33
N VAL A 34 18.42 -1.29 4.19
CA VAL A 34 19.86 -1.48 4.08
C VAL A 34 20.26 -2.17 2.78
N ALA A 35 19.50 -3.17 2.32
CA ALA A 35 19.76 -3.85 1.04
C ALA A 35 19.54 -2.94 -0.17
N LEU A 36 18.59 -2.01 -0.10
CA LEU A 36 18.32 -1.02 -1.16
C LEU A 36 19.35 0.12 -1.20
N ALA A 37 19.90 0.48 -0.05
CA ALA A 37 20.86 1.58 0.09
C ALA A 37 22.05 1.19 0.98
N PRO A 38 22.91 0.24 0.54
CA PRO A 38 23.93 -0.39 1.40
C PRO A 38 25.09 0.55 1.82
N ARG A 39 25.15 1.74 1.25
CA ARG A 39 26.17 2.75 1.58
C ARG A 39 25.60 3.92 2.38
N ASP A 40 24.31 3.92 2.66
CA ASP A 40 23.62 5.02 3.32
C ASP A 40 23.38 4.70 4.80
N TYR A 41 23.40 5.73 5.62
CA TYR A 41 22.85 5.65 6.95
C TYR A 41 21.32 5.79 6.88
N ILE A 42 20.59 4.75 7.30
CA ILE A 42 19.11 4.78 7.33
C ILE A 42 18.68 5.48 8.62
N GLY A 43 18.22 6.72 8.47
CA GLY A 43 17.80 7.56 9.60
C GLY A 43 16.39 7.23 10.10
N ARG A 44 15.47 6.88 9.21
CA ARG A 44 14.07 6.54 9.54
C ARG A 44 13.43 5.73 8.43
N ILE A 45 12.49 4.86 8.81
CA ILE A 45 11.59 4.17 7.89
C ILE A 45 10.16 4.55 8.28
N LYS A 46 9.40 5.13 7.35
CA LYS A 46 8.00 5.48 7.55
C LYS A 46 7.11 4.54 6.74
N TYR A 47 6.28 3.79 7.45
CA TYR A 47 5.42 2.75 6.88
C TYR A 47 3.97 3.23 6.84
N PHE A 48 3.47 3.57 5.65
CA PHE A 48 2.13 4.14 5.44
C PHE A 48 1.14 3.02 5.12
N THR A 49 0.13 2.88 5.96
CA THR A 49 -0.85 1.78 5.85
C THR A 49 -2.20 2.18 6.43
N ALA A 50 -3.21 1.35 6.20
CA ALA A 50 -4.47 1.43 6.92
C ALA A 50 -4.92 0.04 7.39
N HIS A 51 -5.66 -0.01 8.49
CA HIS A 51 -6.18 -1.28 9.00
C HIS A 51 -7.23 -1.85 8.06
N VAL A 52 -6.96 -3.03 7.48
CA VAL A 52 -7.94 -3.75 6.67
C VAL A 52 -9.13 -4.18 7.52
N LYS A 53 -10.33 -4.09 6.96
CA LYS A 53 -11.56 -4.59 7.57
C LYS A 53 -11.89 -5.97 6.98
N PRO A 54 -12.42 -6.91 7.77
CA PRO A 54 -12.89 -8.17 7.23
C PRO A 54 -14.01 -7.92 6.21
N LEU A 55 -13.93 -8.59 5.06
CA LEU A 55 -14.92 -8.47 3.99
C LEU A 55 -16.03 -9.52 4.10
N SER A 56 -15.79 -10.61 4.84
CA SER A 56 -16.73 -11.70 5.04
C SER A 56 -16.57 -12.34 6.43
N PRO A 57 -17.58 -13.05 6.92
CA PRO A 57 -17.44 -13.90 8.10
C PRO A 57 -16.28 -14.90 7.89
N GLY A 58 -15.37 -14.97 8.86
CA GLY A 58 -14.18 -15.85 8.79
C GLY A 58 -12.94 -15.23 8.09
N ASP A 59 -13.05 -14.04 7.50
CA ASP A 59 -11.86 -13.33 6.97
C ASP A 59 -10.98 -12.85 8.13
N ARG A 60 -9.79 -13.45 8.21
CA ARG A 60 -8.78 -13.14 9.23
C ARG A 60 -7.66 -12.22 8.72
N ALA A 61 -7.86 -11.54 7.59
CA ALA A 61 -6.85 -10.65 7.01
C ALA A 61 -6.41 -9.56 8.01
N HIS A 62 -7.36 -8.99 8.76
CA HIS A 62 -7.09 -7.98 9.78
C HIS A 62 -6.23 -8.52 10.95
N GLU A 63 -6.43 -9.78 11.37
CA GLU A 63 -5.63 -10.39 12.44
C GLU A 63 -4.18 -10.60 11.98
N ARG A 64 -4.01 -11.09 10.74
CA ARG A 64 -2.69 -11.28 10.12
C ARG A 64 -1.96 -9.95 9.97
N GLN A 65 -2.64 -8.92 9.46
CA GLN A 65 -2.07 -7.59 9.37
C GLN A 65 -1.69 -7.04 10.75
N ASN A 66 -2.55 -7.19 11.75
CA ASN A 66 -2.27 -6.73 13.11
C ASN A 66 -1.05 -7.45 13.73
N ALA A 67 -0.87 -8.74 13.47
CA ALA A 67 0.31 -9.46 13.92
C ALA A 67 1.58 -8.88 13.27
N PHE A 68 1.53 -8.62 11.97
CA PHE A 68 2.63 -8.02 11.23
C PHE A 68 2.95 -6.60 11.69
N LEU A 69 1.94 -5.73 11.81
CA LEU A 69 2.16 -4.36 12.26
C LEU A 69 2.78 -4.30 13.66
N ARG A 70 2.39 -5.19 14.59
CA ARG A 70 3.03 -5.29 15.91
C ARG A 70 4.49 -5.76 15.82
N ALA A 71 4.81 -6.65 14.86
CA ALA A 71 6.18 -7.09 14.65
C ALA A 71 7.06 -5.97 14.07
N VAL A 72 6.52 -5.21 13.12
CA VAL A 72 7.18 -4.03 12.52
C VAL A 72 7.36 -2.91 13.55
N ASP A 73 6.34 -2.65 14.38
CA ASP A 73 6.35 -1.62 15.44
C ASP A 73 7.36 -1.91 16.57
N ALA A 74 7.84 -3.15 16.67
CA ALA A 74 8.89 -3.52 17.61
C ALA A 74 10.27 -2.92 17.27
N ASN A 75 10.43 -2.45 16.03
CA ASN A 75 11.66 -1.80 15.57
C ASN A 75 11.55 -0.27 15.74
N PRO A 76 12.38 0.38 16.60
CA PRO A 76 12.30 1.82 16.87
C PRO A 76 12.68 2.70 15.67
N LEU A 77 13.33 2.14 14.65
CA LEU A 77 13.65 2.84 13.40
C LEU A 77 12.41 3.05 12.53
N ILE A 78 11.34 2.27 12.76
CA ILE A 78 10.13 2.26 11.93
C ILE A 78 9.01 3.06 12.61
N GLU A 79 8.48 4.00 11.88
CA GLU A 79 7.29 4.79 12.26
C GLU A 79 6.10 4.32 11.42
N ILE A 80 5.04 3.80 12.06
CA ILE A 80 3.82 3.39 11.36
C ILE A 80 2.85 4.56 11.32
N VAL A 81 2.60 5.07 10.11
CA VAL A 81 1.62 6.15 9.86
C VAL A 81 0.34 5.53 9.31
N ARG A 82 -0.77 5.77 10.01
CA ARG A 82 -2.05 5.11 9.69
C ARG A 82 -3.01 6.05 8.98
N GLY A 83 -3.48 5.62 7.80
CA GLY A 83 -4.72 6.08 7.18
C GLY A 83 -5.93 5.33 7.79
N HIS A 84 -7.03 5.34 7.08
CA HIS A 84 -8.24 4.63 7.51
C HIS A 84 -8.93 3.96 6.32
N PHE A 85 -9.62 2.84 6.57
CA PHE A 85 -10.50 2.23 5.59
C PHE A 85 -11.94 2.72 5.78
N ARG A 86 -12.53 3.17 4.68
CA ARG A 86 -13.95 3.46 4.58
C ARG A 86 -14.61 2.37 3.71
N SER A 87 -15.69 1.81 4.19
CA SER A 87 -16.50 0.86 3.41
C SER A 87 -17.83 1.52 3.09
N ASP A 88 -18.03 1.83 1.82
CA ASP A 88 -19.27 2.43 1.34
C ASP A 88 -20.00 1.42 0.45
N VAL A 89 -21.32 1.41 0.52
CA VAL A 89 -22.17 0.69 -0.42
C VAL A 89 -22.46 1.63 -1.59
N ARG A 90 -21.94 1.29 -2.78
CA ARG A 90 -22.11 2.12 -3.98
C ARG A 90 -22.71 1.33 -5.13
N PRO A 91 -23.62 1.91 -5.93
CA PRO A 91 -24.06 1.30 -7.16
C PRO A 91 -22.91 1.28 -8.18
N ARG A 92 -22.69 0.13 -8.81
CA ARG A 92 -21.73 -0.07 -9.90
C ARG A 92 -22.40 -0.79 -11.06
N ALA A 93 -22.10 -0.36 -12.28
CA ALA A 93 -22.51 -1.09 -13.46
C ALA A 93 -21.76 -2.43 -13.53
N LEU A 94 -22.51 -3.50 -13.80
CA LEU A 94 -21.88 -4.78 -14.10
C LEU A 94 -21.24 -4.69 -15.49
N ALA A 95 -19.97 -5.05 -15.58
CA ALA A 95 -19.29 -5.14 -16.87
C ALA A 95 -19.88 -6.29 -17.70
N GLU A 96 -20.08 -6.06 -19.00
CA GLU A 96 -20.32 -7.17 -19.93
C GLU A 96 -19.13 -8.14 -19.86
N ARG A 97 -19.43 -9.45 -19.82
CA ARG A 97 -18.43 -10.51 -19.69
C ARG A 97 -17.36 -10.44 -20.79
N LYS A 98 -16.23 -9.85 -20.50
CA LYS A 98 -14.97 -9.99 -21.31
C LYS A 98 -13.85 -10.71 -20.55
N HIS A 99 -14.06 -11.05 -19.28
CA HIS A 99 -13.07 -11.75 -18.46
C HIS A 99 -13.69 -13.01 -17.86
N PRO A 100 -12.90 -14.12 -17.70
CA PRO A 100 -13.38 -15.26 -16.95
C PRO A 100 -13.74 -14.79 -15.52
N PRO A 101 -14.79 -15.39 -14.91
CA PRO A 101 -15.20 -15.01 -13.57
C PRO A 101 -14.05 -15.32 -12.60
N GLU A 102 -13.42 -14.29 -12.07
CA GLU A 102 -12.79 -14.44 -10.76
C GLU A 102 -13.93 -14.71 -9.77
N GLU A 103 -13.75 -15.68 -8.87
CA GLU A 103 -14.71 -15.95 -7.80
C GLU A 103 -14.78 -14.73 -6.87
N LEU A 104 -15.62 -13.77 -7.25
CA LEU A 104 -15.99 -12.66 -6.41
C LEU A 104 -17.12 -13.13 -5.50
N PHE A 105 -16.85 -13.19 -4.21
CA PHE A 105 -17.91 -13.36 -3.22
C PHE A 105 -18.85 -12.15 -3.31
N VAL A 106 -20.02 -12.36 -3.89
CA VAL A 106 -21.11 -11.37 -3.90
C VAL A 106 -22.05 -11.75 -2.75
N PRO A 107 -22.15 -10.94 -1.67
CA PRO A 107 -23.15 -11.21 -0.65
C PRO A 107 -24.56 -11.20 -1.25
N PRO A 108 -25.49 -12.01 -0.75
CA PRO A 108 -26.88 -12.01 -1.24
C PRO A 108 -27.46 -10.60 -1.18
N LEU A 109 -27.91 -10.09 -2.32
CA LEU A 109 -28.54 -8.78 -2.41
C LEU A 109 -30.04 -8.94 -2.15
N GLU A 110 -30.56 -8.28 -1.13
CA GLU A 110 -31.99 -8.04 -1.00
C GLU A 110 -32.46 -7.16 -2.18
N PRO A 111 -33.49 -7.56 -2.93
CA PRO A 111 -34.04 -6.73 -4.00
C PRO A 111 -34.63 -5.45 -3.40
N THR A 112 -34.02 -4.31 -3.60
CA THR A 112 -34.61 -3.04 -3.17
C THR A 112 -35.51 -2.49 -4.27
N ALA A 113 -36.66 -1.91 -3.89
CA ALA A 113 -37.67 -1.34 -4.79
C ALA A 113 -37.15 -0.23 -5.74
N ASP A 114 -35.99 0.34 -5.44
CA ASP A 114 -35.31 1.38 -6.23
C ASP A 114 -34.82 0.89 -7.61
N LEU A 115 -34.60 -0.41 -7.80
CA LEU A 115 -34.05 -0.94 -9.05
C LEU A 115 -35.04 -0.74 -10.22
N SER A 116 -36.34 -0.88 -9.94
CA SER A 116 -37.39 -0.71 -10.96
C SER A 116 -37.52 0.72 -11.43
N ALA A 117 -37.40 1.69 -10.52
CA ALA A 117 -37.46 3.13 -10.87
C ALA A 117 -36.22 3.55 -11.69
N MET A 118 -35.03 3.03 -11.36
CA MET A 118 -33.79 3.30 -12.11
C MET A 118 -33.81 2.69 -13.52
N LEU A 119 -34.42 1.50 -13.68
CA LEU A 119 -34.57 0.85 -14.99
C LEU A 119 -35.54 1.60 -15.90
N LEU A 120 -36.63 2.15 -15.36
CA LEU A 120 -37.60 2.98 -16.10
C LEU A 120 -36.98 4.30 -16.59
N ASP A 121 -36.16 4.97 -15.75
CA ASP A 121 -35.46 6.21 -16.15
C ASP A 121 -34.38 5.94 -17.21
N ALA A 122 -33.69 4.81 -17.15
CA ALA A 122 -32.70 4.40 -18.16
C ALA A 122 -33.35 4.09 -19.53
N GLN A 123 -34.56 3.51 -19.56
CA GLN A 123 -35.31 3.28 -20.79
C GLN A 123 -35.77 4.58 -21.45
N ALA A 124 -36.15 5.58 -20.64
CA ALA A 124 -36.57 6.90 -21.14
C ALA A 124 -35.44 7.67 -21.84
N ARG A 125 -34.17 7.41 -21.48
CA ARG A 125 -32.99 8.09 -22.04
C ARG A 125 -32.36 7.39 -23.25
N ARG A 126 -32.96 6.36 -23.83
CA ARG A 126 -32.42 5.55 -24.95
C ARG A 126 -30.98 5.03 -24.76
N THR A 127 -30.48 5.00 -23.55
CA THR A 127 -29.20 4.35 -23.22
C THR A 127 -29.44 2.86 -22.98
N ARG A 128 -28.52 2.00 -23.41
CA ARG A 128 -28.59 0.56 -23.09
C ARG A 128 -28.70 0.40 -21.58
N PRO A 129 -29.71 -0.33 -21.06
CA PRO A 129 -29.85 -0.52 -19.64
C PRO A 129 -28.64 -1.26 -19.11
N ALA A 130 -27.83 -0.59 -18.27
CA ALA A 130 -26.75 -1.24 -17.55
C ALA A 130 -27.35 -1.92 -16.32
N THR A 131 -27.06 -3.20 -16.14
CA THR A 131 -27.39 -3.90 -14.90
C THR A 131 -26.51 -3.30 -13.78
N MET A 132 -27.13 -2.75 -12.74
CA MET A 132 -26.45 -2.14 -11.61
C MET A 132 -26.49 -3.08 -10.42
N ALA A 133 -25.38 -3.20 -9.71
CA ALA A 133 -25.31 -3.88 -8.43
C ALA A 133 -24.85 -2.91 -7.35
N ARG A 134 -25.41 -3.04 -6.13
CA ARG A 134 -24.87 -2.36 -4.96
C ARG A 134 -23.75 -3.23 -4.39
N VAL A 135 -22.53 -2.71 -4.39
CA VAL A 135 -21.36 -3.42 -3.91
C VAL A 135 -20.73 -2.69 -2.73
N VAL A 136 -20.24 -3.45 -1.76
CA VAL A 136 -19.41 -2.91 -0.68
C VAL A 136 -18.02 -2.67 -1.25
N ILE A 137 -17.62 -1.42 -1.29
CA ILE A 137 -16.27 -1.04 -1.78
C ILE A 137 -15.46 -0.59 -0.57
N PRO A 138 -14.49 -1.39 -0.12
CA PRO A 138 -13.51 -0.92 0.83
C PRO A 138 -12.51 -0.02 0.10
N GLU A 139 -12.46 1.24 0.48
CA GLU A 139 -11.47 2.20 -0.02
C GLU A 139 -10.52 2.56 1.11
N GLU A 140 -9.24 2.47 0.86
CA GLU A 140 -8.25 3.09 1.73
C GLU A 140 -8.26 4.60 1.50
N LYS A 141 -8.11 5.35 2.59
CA LYS A 141 -8.07 6.81 2.59
C LYS A 141 -6.93 7.31 3.47
N GLY A 142 -6.17 8.22 2.92
CA GLY A 142 -5.21 9.02 3.65
C GLY A 142 -3.78 8.49 3.65
N SER A 143 -3.48 7.23 3.29
CA SER A 143 -2.10 6.74 3.28
C SER A 143 -1.23 7.51 2.29
N ASP A 144 -1.71 7.73 1.05
CA ASP A 144 -0.96 8.46 0.03
C ASP A 144 -0.80 9.93 0.41
N VAL A 145 -1.86 10.56 0.96
CA VAL A 145 -1.81 11.93 1.47
C VAL A 145 -0.82 12.04 2.64
N ASN A 146 -0.83 11.07 3.56
CA ASN A 146 0.12 11.03 4.66
C ASN A 146 1.55 10.86 4.14
N LEU A 147 1.78 9.94 3.20
CA LEU A 147 3.09 9.73 2.60
C LEU A 147 3.59 11.01 1.94
N ALA A 148 2.78 11.62 1.08
CA ALA A 148 3.10 12.88 0.42
C ALA A 148 3.43 13.99 1.41
N SER A 149 2.62 14.13 2.45
CA SER A 149 2.79 15.15 3.49
C SER A 149 4.07 14.95 4.30
N HIS A 150 4.36 13.71 4.71
CA HIS A 150 5.58 13.39 5.44
C HIS A 150 6.83 13.56 4.58
N LEU A 151 6.79 13.13 3.31
CA LEU A 151 7.90 13.28 2.38
C LEU A 151 8.29 14.75 2.22
N LEU A 152 7.31 15.61 1.95
CA LEU A 152 7.52 17.06 1.81
C LEU A 152 7.94 17.72 3.12
N TYR A 153 7.27 17.38 4.22
CA TYR A 153 7.59 17.95 5.54
C TYR A 153 9.03 17.67 5.95
N ASP A 154 9.47 16.41 5.80
CA ASP A 154 10.81 15.99 6.21
C ASP A 154 11.90 16.68 5.37
N ALA A 155 11.65 16.85 4.06
CA ALA A 155 12.55 17.58 3.17
C ALA A 155 12.62 19.07 3.52
N LEU A 156 11.46 19.74 3.67
CA LEU A 156 11.38 21.15 4.02
C LEU A 156 11.99 21.48 5.39
N LYS A 157 11.94 20.53 6.33
CA LYS A 157 12.59 20.65 7.64
C LYS A 157 14.07 20.31 7.64
N GLY A 158 14.60 19.81 6.51
CA GLY A 158 16.00 19.40 6.42
C GLY A 158 16.37 18.25 7.36
N ILE A 159 15.41 17.39 7.72
CA ILE A 159 15.65 16.22 8.58
C ILE A 159 15.85 14.94 7.78
N CYS A 160 15.64 15.00 6.47
CA CYS A 160 15.86 13.91 5.51
C CYS A 160 16.84 14.39 4.44
N ASP A 161 18.03 13.81 4.39
CA ASP A 161 19.07 14.19 3.39
C ASP A 161 18.82 13.54 2.04
N LYS A 162 18.19 12.36 2.03
CA LYS A 162 17.82 11.58 0.86
C LYS A 162 16.56 10.77 1.16
N ALA A 163 15.63 10.72 0.23
CA ALA A 163 14.43 9.90 0.34
C ALA A 163 14.48 8.70 -0.60
N ILE A 164 13.99 7.55 -0.12
CA ILE A 164 13.67 6.38 -0.94
C ILE A 164 12.18 6.11 -0.78
N VAL A 165 11.42 6.14 -1.87
CA VAL A 165 9.98 5.92 -1.87
C VAL A 165 9.68 4.59 -2.55
N ILE A 166 9.11 3.64 -1.80
CA ILE A 166 8.72 2.33 -2.32
C ILE A 166 7.26 2.39 -2.74
N THR A 167 7.03 2.70 -4.00
CA THR A 167 5.72 2.82 -4.65
C THR A 167 5.85 2.77 -6.18
N ASN A 168 4.74 2.57 -6.87
CA ASN A 168 4.59 2.76 -8.31
C ASN A 168 3.35 3.60 -8.64
N ASP A 169 2.82 4.31 -7.64
CA ASP A 169 1.62 5.13 -7.79
C ASP A 169 1.96 6.50 -8.38
N SER A 170 1.30 6.83 -9.49
CA SER A 170 1.46 8.13 -10.17
C SER A 170 0.96 9.33 -9.38
N ASP A 171 0.08 9.13 -8.39
CA ASP A 171 -0.45 10.22 -7.57
C ASP A 171 0.64 10.85 -6.68
N LEU A 172 1.77 10.14 -6.50
CA LEU A 172 2.94 10.63 -5.79
C LEU A 172 3.95 11.40 -6.67
N CYS A 173 3.68 11.61 -7.97
CA CYS A 173 4.58 12.36 -8.85
C CYS A 173 4.83 13.79 -8.37
N GLU A 174 3.79 14.51 -7.99
CA GLU A 174 3.93 15.91 -7.57
C GLU A 174 4.66 16.05 -6.22
N PRO A 175 4.35 15.27 -5.16
CA PRO A 175 5.16 15.27 -3.95
C PRO A 175 6.63 14.94 -4.17
N VAL A 176 6.94 13.97 -5.04
CA VAL A 176 8.32 13.61 -5.41
C VAL A 176 9.01 14.78 -6.10
N ARG A 177 8.37 15.38 -7.12
CA ARG A 177 8.91 16.53 -7.85
C ARG A 177 9.24 17.71 -6.93
N LEU A 178 8.31 18.04 -6.04
CA LEU A 178 8.49 19.13 -5.07
C LEU A 178 9.64 18.82 -4.10
N THR A 179 9.71 17.58 -3.59
CA THR A 179 10.80 17.16 -2.70
C THR A 179 12.17 17.29 -3.37
N VAL A 180 12.28 16.90 -4.63
CA VAL A 180 13.51 17.05 -5.41
C VAL A 180 13.85 18.54 -5.63
N SER A 181 12.84 19.39 -5.90
CA SER A 181 13.06 20.83 -6.08
C SER A 181 13.53 21.55 -4.81
N GLU A 182 13.20 21.01 -3.63
CA GLU A 182 13.70 21.48 -2.32
C GLU A 182 15.13 20.97 -2.00
N GLY A 183 15.76 20.23 -2.92
CA GLY A 183 17.14 19.79 -2.80
C GLY A 183 17.35 18.43 -2.16
N ALA A 184 16.27 17.72 -1.74
CA ALA A 184 16.37 16.36 -1.24
C ALA A 184 16.24 15.36 -2.40
N PRO A 185 17.30 14.60 -2.76
CA PRO A 185 17.22 13.60 -3.82
C PRO A 185 16.25 12.47 -3.44
N VAL A 186 15.37 12.09 -4.37
CA VAL A 186 14.38 11.05 -4.20
C VAL A 186 14.65 9.88 -5.14
N GLY A 187 14.84 8.69 -4.58
CA GLY A 187 14.89 7.42 -5.30
C GLY A 187 13.54 6.70 -5.29
N ILE A 188 13.13 6.18 -6.45
CA ILE A 188 11.91 5.35 -6.56
C ILE A 188 12.28 3.88 -6.57
N VAL A 189 11.52 3.09 -5.82
CA VAL A 189 11.57 1.63 -5.80
C VAL A 189 10.21 1.11 -6.24
N ASN A 190 10.14 0.53 -7.42
CA ASN A 190 8.91 -0.10 -7.90
C ASN A 190 8.73 -1.48 -7.27
N PRO A 191 7.67 -1.72 -6.46
CA PRO A 191 7.42 -3.02 -5.87
C PRO A 191 6.77 -4.03 -6.85
N HIS A 192 6.23 -3.58 -7.99
CA HIS A 192 5.50 -4.42 -8.92
C HIS A 192 6.45 -5.25 -9.79
N ARG A 193 6.44 -6.58 -9.61
CA ARG A 193 7.35 -7.51 -10.29
C ARG A 193 7.12 -7.62 -11.79
N HIS A 194 5.89 -7.37 -12.25
CA HIS A 194 5.45 -7.62 -13.63
C HIS A 194 5.04 -6.35 -14.36
N ALA A 195 5.24 -5.20 -13.74
CA ALA A 195 4.94 -3.90 -14.34
C ALA A 195 6.21 -3.02 -14.32
N PRO A 196 6.47 -2.26 -15.39
CA PRO A 196 7.54 -1.30 -15.40
C PRO A 196 7.25 -0.19 -14.38
N THR A 197 8.29 0.50 -13.95
CA THR A 197 8.15 1.69 -13.13
C THR A 197 7.41 2.77 -13.91
N ASN A 198 6.49 3.44 -13.25
CA ASN A 198 5.69 4.49 -13.86
C ASN A 198 6.60 5.60 -14.43
N SER A 199 6.45 5.85 -15.73
CA SER A 199 7.30 6.81 -16.44
C SER A 199 7.20 8.24 -15.91
N LYS A 200 6.02 8.63 -15.36
CA LYS A 200 5.84 9.95 -14.75
C LYS A 200 6.62 10.06 -13.44
N LEU A 201 6.65 8.98 -12.62
CA LEU A 201 7.48 8.95 -11.42
C LEU A 201 8.97 9.02 -11.76
N LEU A 202 9.42 8.25 -12.76
CA LEU A 202 10.81 8.28 -13.20
C LEU A 202 11.23 9.65 -13.72
N ALA A 203 10.33 10.37 -14.39
CA ALA A 203 10.61 11.69 -14.94
C ALA A 203 10.88 12.76 -13.86
N VAL A 204 10.38 12.57 -12.64
CA VAL A 204 10.52 13.54 -11.53
C VAL A 204 11.45 13.06 -10.43
N ALA A 205 11.76 11.77 -10.38
CA ALA A 205 12.69 11.20 -9.41
C ALA A 205 14.15 11.50 -9.75
N SER A 206 15.02 11.50 -8.75
CA SER A 206 16.46 11.67 -8.94
C SER A 206 17.13 10.40 -9.44
N PHE A 207 16.63 9.23 -9.06
CA PHE A 207 17.15 7.91 -9.46
C PHE A 207 16.13 6.81 -9.22
N GLU A 208 16.38 5.63 -9.80
CA GLU A 208 15.60 4.42 -9.57
C GLU A 208 16.46 3.35 -8.90
N ILE A 209 15.84 2.58 -7.99
CA ILE A 209 16.46 1.40 -7.36
C ILE A 209 15.63 0.17 -7.70
N PRO A 210 16.19 -0.83 -8.36
CA PRO A 210 15.46 -2.04 -8.71
C PRO A 210 15.20 -2.91 -7.47
N LEU A 211 13.95 -3.31 -7.26
CA LEU A 211 13.58 -4.29 -6.23
C LEU A 211 13.58 -5.71 -6.82
N ARG A 212 14.58 -6.49 -6.48
CA ARG A 212 14.66 -7.89 -6.92
C ARG A 212 13.85 -8.79 -5.99
N PRO A 213 13.09 -9.79 -6.52
CA PRO A 213 12.35 -10.74 -5.68
C PRO A 213 13.21 -11.42 -4.61
N LYS A 214 14.46 -11.76 -4.96
CA LYS A 214 15.41 -12.36 -4.03
C LYS A 214 15.75 -11.45 -2.84
N THR A 215 15.78 -10.13 -3.04
CA THR A 215 16.00 -9.17 -1.94
C THR A 215 14.88 -9.26 -0.92
N VAL A 216 13.62 -9.31 -1.36
CA VAL A 216 12.47 -9.46 -0.47
C VAL A 216 12.48 -10.81 0.24
N GLU A 217 12.88 -11.87 -0.47
CA GLU A 217 12.97 -13.23 0.10
C GLU A 217 13.98 -13.33 1.25
N VAL A 218 15.13 -12.66 1.14
CA VAL A 218 16.16 -12.71 2.19
C VAL A 218 15.92 -11.71 3.32
N CYS A 219 15.18 -10.62 3.07
CA CYS A 219 14.83 -9.61 4.07
C CYS A 219 13.53 -10.00 4.79
N GLN A 220 13.59 -11.03 5.63
CA GLN A 220 12.44 -11.50 6.40
C GLN A 220 12.71 -11.33 7.90
N LEU A 221 11.70 -10.90 8.65
CA LEU A 221 11.75 -10.83 10.11
C LEU A 221 11.98 -12.22 10.72
N PRO A 222 12.65 -12.32 11.87
CA PRO A 222 12.75 -13.57 12.61
C PRO A 222 11.35 -14.07 13.02
N ASN A 223 11.24 -15.36 13.29
CA ASN A 223 10.03 -15.94 13.82
C ASN A 223 10.32 -16.81 15.05
N PRO A 224 9.97 -16.36 16.27
CA PRO A 224 9.24 -15.12 16.58
C PRO A 224 10.09 -13.85 16.52
N VAL A 225 9.41 -12.69 16.37
CA VAL A 225 9.99 -11.37 16.68
C VAL A 225 9.91 -11.16 18.18
N ILE A 226 11.01 -10.76 18.80
CA ILE A 226 11.08 -10.44 20.24
C ILE A 226 11.00 -8.92 20.41
N THR A 227 9.97 -8.44 21.09
CA THR A 227 9.85 -7.00 21.40
C THR A 227 10.79 -6.57 22.51
N GLY A 228 11.03 -5.27 22.68
CA GLY A 228 11.84 -4.73 23.77
C GLY A 228 11.34 -5.10 25.18
N SER A 229 10.05 -5.47 25.33
CA SER A 229 9.48 -5.99 26.58
C SER A 229 9.59 -7.52 26.74
N GLY A 230 10.27 -8.21 25.82
CA GLY A 230 10.42 -9.67 25.83
C GLY A 230 9.20 -10.44 25.26
N ARG A 231 8.18 -9.75 24.77
CA ARG A 231 7.01 -10.41 24.18
C ARG A 231 7.36 -11.01 22.82
N GLN A 232 6.87 -12.24 22.57
CA GLN A 232 7.03 -12.93 21.30
C GLN A 232 5.86 -12.64 20.36
N ILE A 233 6.17 -12.33 19.11
CA ILE A 233 5.20 -12.14 18.03
C ILE A 233 5.51 -13.13 16.93
N HIS A 234 4.59 -14.06 16.70
CA HIS A 234 4.75 -15.11 15.70
C HIS A 234 4.20 -14.70 14.34
N LYS A 235 4.89 -15.13 13.29
CA LYS A 235 4.40 -15.06 11.91
C LYS A 235 3.09 -15.86 11.81
N PRO A 236 2.03 -15.29 11.17
CA PRO A 236 0.81 -16.04 10.88
C PRO A 236 1.10 -17.33 10.09
N ARG A 237 0.42 -18.43 10.45
CA ARG A 237 0.67 -19.75 9.82
C ARG A 237 0.40 -19.77 8.32
N GLU A 238 -0.52 -18.92 7.85
CA GLU A 238 -0.93 -18.80 6.45
C GLU A 238 -0.01 -17.91 5.59
N TRP A 239 1.11 -17.48 6.14
CA TRP A 239 2.05 -16.55 5.46
C TRP A 239 3.38 -17.21 5.11
#